data_9416b48973822ec0c213b0ff14660b52
#
_entry.id   9416b48973822ec0c213b0ff14660b52
#
_cell.length_a   1.000
_cell.length_b   1.000
_cell.length_c   1.000
_cell.angle_alpha   90.00
_cell.angle_beta   90.00
_cell.angle_gamma   90.00
#
_symmetry.space_group_name_H-M   'P 1'
#
loop_
_entity.id
_entity.type
_entity.pdbx_description
1 polymer ?
#
loop_
_entity_poly.entity_id
_entity_poly.type
_entity_poly.pdbx_seq_one_letter_code
_entity_poly.pdbx_strand_id
1 'polypeptide(L)'
;AFIAYSVGNRPGEEKPPVPKVPGMVMAGTDDGIIPPAASQEIFDGMNPPKYFVSIDGAGHLVFSDICLIGRDQGGLVGLIGEVGLDLPESMTRLASDGCEDGQLDPAKAFPAIDHLSVAFLRYSLGIDPEPVGLDPAVTKNLTDAKVTLTVDPG
;
A
#
# COMPACT_ATOMS: atom_id res chain seq x y z
N ALA A 1 -1.98 17.52 2.71
CA ALA A 1 -1.27 16.28 2.36
C ALA A 1 -2.26 15.11 2.28
N PHE A 2 -1.90 14.05 1.56
CA PHE A 2 -2.65 12.79 1.55
C PHE A 2 -1.69 11.59 1.45
N ILE A 3 -2.15 10.44 1.92
CA ILE A 3 -1.54 9.15 1.66
C ILE A 3 -2.58 8.28 0.97
N ALA A 4 -2.17 7.55 -0.07
CA ALA A 4 -3.01 6.61 -0.77
C ALA A 4 -2.33 5.24 -0.85
N TYR A 5 -3.07 4.20 -0.52
CA TYR A 5 -2.61 2.81 -0.53
C TYR A 5 -3.29 2.07 -1.69
N SER A 6 -2.51 1.42 -2.55
CA SER A 6 -2.98 0.65 -3.71
C SER A 6 -4.07 1.40 -4.48
N VAL A 7 -3.76 2.63 -4.87
CA VAL A 7 -4.68 3.54 -5.55
C VAL A 7 -4.47 3.47 -7.06
N GLY A 8 -5.54 3.52 -7.81
CA GLY A 8 -5.48 3.60 -9.27
C GLY A 8 -6.84 3.44 -9.91
N ASN A 9 -6.91 3.68 -11.20
CA ASN A 9 -8.11 3.44 -11.99
C ASN A 9 -8.06 2.06 -12.64
N ARG A 10 -9.19 1.40 -12.65
CA ARG A 10 -9.36 0.20 -13.45
C ARG A 10 -9.49 0.58 -14.92
N PRO A 11 -9.08 -0.31 -15.85
CA PRO A 11 -9.26 -0.07 -17.27
C PRO A 11 -10.72 0.29 -17.59
N GLY A 12 -10.92 1.43 -18.26
CA GLY A 12 -12.25 1.92 -18.66
C GLY A 12 -12.96 2.83 -17.66
N GLU A 13 -12.40 3.05 -16.47
CA GLU A 13 -12.92 4.03 -15.51
C GLU A 13 -12.41 5.46 -15.83
N GLU A 14 -13.24 6.46 -15.52
CA GLU A 14 -12.84 7.86 -15.63
C GLU A 14 -11.77 8.16 -14.57
N LYS A 15 -10.65 8.79 -15.00
CA LYS A 15 -9.56 9.15 -14.09
C LYS A 15 -10.00 10.31 -13.18
N PRO A 16 -10.07 10.11 -11.86
CA PRO A 16 -10.35 11.21 -10.94
C PRO A 16 -9.21 12.22 -10.97
N PRO A 17 -9.47 13.50 -10.67
CA PRO A 17 -8.43 14.49 -10.57
C PRO A 17 -7.47 14.14 -9.43
N VAL A 18 -6.17 14.13 -9.72
CA VAL A 18 -5.14 13.93 -8.70
C VAL A 18 -5.06 15.18 -7.81
N PRO A 19 -5.07 15.04 -6.47
CA PRO A 19 -4.96 16.18 -5.57
C PRO A 19 -3.65 16.95 -5.78
N LYS A 20 -3.74 18.29 -5.78
CA LYS A 20 -2.59 19.20 -5.97
C LYS A 20 -1.95 19.62 -4.63
N VAL A 21 -1.83 18.69 -3.71
CA VAL A 21 -1.18 18.86 -2.41
C VAL A 21 -0.10 17.80 -2.25
N PRO A 22 0.89 17.98 -1.35
CA PRO A 22 1.87 16.95 -1.08
C PRO A 22 1.23 15.60 -0.82
N GLY A 23 1.75 14.57 -1.45
CA GLY A 23 1.16 13.23 -1.35
C GLY A 23 2.18 12.11 -1.35
N MET A 24 1.76 10.99 -0.75
CA MET A 24 2.48 9.73 -0.78
C MET A 24 1.56 8.65 -1.33
N VAL A 25 2.06 7.88 -2.28
CA VAL A 25 1.40 6.69 -2.82
C VAL A 25 2.20 5.47 -2.43
N MET A 26 1.54 4.44 -1.91
CA MET A 26 2.14 3.15 -1.60
C MET A 26 1.47 2.05 -2.42
N ALA A 27 2.25 1.14 -3.01
CA ALA A 27 1.75 0.04 -3.82
C ALA A 27 2.54 -1.24 -3.56
N GLY A 28 1.84 -2.36 -3.59
CA GLY A 28 2.44 -3.69 -3.63
C GLY A 28 2.77 -4.10 -5.07
N THR A 29 3.90 -4.80 -5.29
CA THR A 29 4.27 -5.23 -6.65
C THR A 29 3.41 -6.38 -7.17
N ASP A 30 2.82 -7.16 -6.26
CA ASP A 30 1.99 -8.33 -6.57
C ASP A 30 0.49 -8.05 -6.33
N ASP A 31 0.11 -6.75 -6.29
CA ASP A 31 -1.29 -6.34 -6.18
C ASP A 31 -2.07 -6.78 -7.43
N GLY A 32 -2.92 -7.79 -7.26
CA GLY A 32 -3.76 -8.35 -8.30
C GLY A 32 -5.11 -7.63 -8.47
N ILE A 33 -5.42 -6.65 -7.62
CA ILE A 33 -6.66 -5.88 -7.65
C ILE A 33 -6.44 -4.54 -8.33
N ILE A 34 -5.44 -3.78 -7.88
CA ILE A 34 -5.02 -2.52 -8.49
C ILE A 34 -3.60 -2.71 -9.02
N PRO A 35 -3.42 -2.81 -10.34
CA PRO A 35 -2.08 -3.00 -10.92
C PRO A 35 -1.11 -1.92 -10.43
N PRO A 36 0.14 -2.26 -10.06
CA PRO A 36 1.13 -1.29 -9.57
C PRO A 36 1.35 -0.11 -10.53
N ALA A 37 1.23 -0.36 -11.84
CA ALA A 37 1.31 0.68 -12.87
C ALA A 37 0.23 1.76 -12.72
N ALA A 38 -0.97 1.41 -12.23
CA ALA A 38 -2.04 2.38 -12.00
C ALA A 38 -1.71 3.30 -10.82
N SER A 39 -1.09 2.77 -9.76
CA SER A 39 -0.58 3.59 -8.64
C SER A 39 0.58 4.49 -9.09
N GLN A 40 1.44 3.99 -9.97
CA GLN A 40 2.52 4.78 -10.56
C GLN A 40 1.98 5.95 -11.40
N GLU A 41 0.93 5.73 -12.21
CA GLU A 41 0.27 6.80 -12.97
C GLU A 41 -0.28 7.91 -12.07
N ILE A 42 -0.85 7.56 -10.91
CA ILE A 42 -1.30 8.56 -9.93
C ILE A 42 -0.11 9.38 -9.42
N PHE A 43 0.97 8.70 -8.99
CA PHE A 43 2.18 9.37 -8.54
C PHE A 43 2.75 10.30 -9.61
N ASP A 44 2.84 9.85 -10.86
CA ASP A 44 3.38 10.64 -11.97
C ASP A 44 2.58 11.93 -12.19
N GLY A 45 1.26 11.87 -12.01
CA GLY A 45 0.34 13.01 -12.13
C GLY A 45 0.32 13.99 -10.94
N MET A 46 0.98 13.65 -9.82
CA MET A 46 1.02 14.50 -8.62
C MET A 46 2.00 15.66 -8.79
N ASN A 47 1.74 16.75 -8.06
CA ASN A 47 2.71 17.84 -7.91
C ASN A 47 3.73 17.51 -6.80
N PRO A 48 5.01 17.91 -6.95
CA PRO A 48 5.97 17.84 -5.86
C PRO A 48 5.59 18.74 -4.66
N PRO A 49 6.06 18.42 -3.44
CA PRO A 49 6.83 17.23 -3.11
C PRO A 49 5.95 15.99 -3.10
N LYS A 50 6.44 14.90 -3.70
CA LYS A 50 5.69 13.64 -3.81
C LYS A 50 6.57 12.42 -3.54
N TYR A 51 5.94 11.36 -3.05
CA TYR A 51 6.61 10.15 -2.58
C TYR A 51 5.91 8.92 -3.14
N PHE A 52 6.70 7.95 -3.61
CA PHE A 52 6.19 6.65 -4.03
C PHE A 52 6.89 5.53 -3.29
N VAL A 53 6.12 4.68 -2.63
CA VAL A 53 6.61 3.51 -1.91
C VAL A 53 6.18 2.25 -2.64
N SER A 54 7.14 1.45 -3.07
CA SER A 54 6.92 0.14 -3.68
C SER A 54 7.34 -0.95 -2.72
N ILE A 55 6.45 -1.92 -2.45
CA ILE A 55 6.67 -3.03 -1.53
C ILE A 55 6.69 -4.32 -2.35
N ASP A 56 7.85 -4.97 -2.42
CA ASP A 56 8.09 -6.16 -3.24
C ASP A 56 7.33 -7.37 -2.72
N GLY A 57 6.64 -8.11 -3.60
CA GLY A 57 5.85 -9.29 -3.27
C GLY A 57 4.55 -9.02 -2.52
N ALA A 58 4.21 -7.77 -2.27
CA ALA A 58 3.00 -7.39 -1.54
C ALA A 58 1.76 -7.37 -2.45
N GLY A 59 0.67 -7.99 -2.00
CA GLY A 59 -0.65 -7.89 -2.64
C GLY A 59 -1.48 -6.73 -2.10
N HIS A 60 -2.75 -6.67 -2.51
CA HIS A 60 -3.64 -5.53 -2.24
C HIS A 60 -3.87 -5.25 -0.75
N LEU A 61 -4.07 -6.29 0.04
CA LEU A 61 -4.41 -6.19 1.46
C LEU A 61 -3.20 -6.00 2.39
N VAL A 62 -1.99 -5.84 1.86
CA VAL A 62 -0.77 -5.60 2.66
C VAL A 62 -0.87 -4.38 3.57
N PHE A 63 -1.72 -3.42 3.23
CA PHE A 63 -1.91 -2.16 3.97
C PHE A 63 -2.93 -2.29 5.11
N SER A 64 -3.38 -3.49 5.43
CA SER A 64 -4.35 -3.75 6.48
C SER A 64 -3.96 -5.00 7.27
N ASP A 65 -4.54 -5.14 8.46
CA ASP A 65 -4.38 -6.32 9.32
C ASP A 65 -5.35 -7.47 8.98
N ILE A 66 -6.15 -7.30 7.92
CA ILE A 66 -7.20 -8.27 7.54
C ILE A 66 -6.63 -9.66 7.27
N CYS A 67 -5.41 -9.76 6.73
CA CYS A 67 -4.73 -11.03 6.52
C CYS A 67 -4.27 -11.72 7.82
N LEU A 68 -4.27 -11.02 8.94
CA LEU A 68 -3.94 -11.59 10.25
C LEU A 68 -5.18 -12.19 10.93
N ILE A 69 -6.38 -11.77 10.49
CA ILE A 69 -7.65 -12.22 11.05
C ILE A 69 -7.94 -13.64 10.57
N GLY A 70 -8.06 -14.57 11.52
CA GLY A 70 -8.37 -15.97 11.23
C GLY A 70 -7.32 -16.70 10.40
N ARG A 71 -6.06 -16.29 10.45
CA ARG A 71 -4.96 -16.88 9.65
C ARG A 71 -4.89 -18.39 9.77
N ASP A 72 -5.07 -18.95 10.99
CA ASP A 72 -5.05 -20.38 11.25
C ASP A 72 -6.30 -21.12 10.79
N GLN A 73 -7.33 -20.39 10.31
CA GLN A 73 -8.63 -20.89 9.86
C GLN A 73 -8.88 -20.61 8.36
N GLY A 74 -7.82 -20.37 7.60
CA GLY A 74 -7.92 -20.02 6.18
C GLY A 74 -8.23 -18.55 5.93
N GLY A 75 -7.91 -17.67 6.90
CA GLY A 75 -8.11 -16.23 6.80
C GLY A 75 -9.57 -15.82 6.80
N LEU A 76 -9.86 -14.61 6.34
CA LEU A 76 -11.22 -14.08 6.28
C LEU A 76 -12.15 -14.95 5.40
N VAL A 77 -11.67 -15.47 4.29
CA VAL A 77 -12.44 -16.33 3.38
C VAL A 77 -12.82 -17.63 4.07
N GLY A 78 -11.88 -18.26 4.81
CA GLY A 78 -12.14 -19.47 5.59
C GLY A 78 -13.19 -19.24 6.68
N LEU A 79 -13.09 -18.14 7.44
CA LEU A 79 -14.06 -17.78 8.47
C LEU A 79 -15.47 -17.55 7.91
N ILE A 80 -15.57 -16.91 6.73
CA ILE A 80 -16.86 -16.69 6.06
C ILE A 80 -17.46 -18.04 5.61
N GLY A 81 -16.63 -18.95 5.10
CA GLY A 81 -17.05 -20.31 4.73
C GLY A 81 -17.55 -21.13 5.92
N GLU A 82 -16.93 -21.00 7.10
CA GLU A 82 -17.37 -21.70 8.31
C GLU A 82 -18.79 -21.32 8.77
N VAL A 83 -19.23 -20.09 8.48
CA VAL A 83 -20.62 -19.67 8.76
C VAL A 83 -21.59 -19.98 7.63
N GLY A 84 -21.15 -20.73 6.60
CA GLY A 84 -21.99 -21.21 5.51
C GLY A 84 -22.34 -20.17 4.46
N LEU A 85 -21.51 -19.11 4.33
CA LEU A 85 -21.66 -18.11 3.30
C LEU A 85 -20.66 -18.36 2.17
N ASP A 86 -21.16 -18.45 0.93
CA ASP A 86 -20.34 -18.53 -0.27
C ASP A 86 -20.13 -17.14 -0.85
N LEU A 87 -18.85 -16.76 -1.02
CA LEU A 87 -18.48 -15.50 -1.68
C LEU A 87 -18.37 -15.71 -3.20
N PRO A 88 -18.88 -14.77 -4.00
CA PRO A 88 -18.53 -14.71 -5.42
C PRO A 88 -17.01 -14.65 -5.63
N GLU A 89 -16.51 -15.26 -6.71
CA GLU A 89 -15.06 -15.32 -7.01
C GLU A 89 -14.37 -13.94 -6.94
N SER A 90 -15.02 -12.89 -7.44
CA SER A 90 -14.50 -11.53 -7.39
C SER A 90 -14.32 -10.99 -5.97
N MET A 91 -15.23 -11.36 -5.06
CA MET A 91 -15.13 -10.96 -3.65
C MET A 91 -14.12 -11.83 -2.90
N THR A 92 -14.03 -13.12 -3.22
CA THR A 92 -13.00 -14.01 -2.67
C THR A 92 -11.62 -13.47 -3.00
N ARG A 93 -11.37 -13.12 -4.27
CA ARG A 93 -10.10 -12.55 -4.72
C ARG A 93 -9.79 -11.23 -4.01
N LEU A 94 -10.77 -10.34 -3.87
CA LEU A 94 -10.57 -9.08 -3.13
C LEU A 94 -10.25 -9.32 -1.65
N ALA A 95 -10.83 -10.34 -1.04
CA ALA A 95 -10.66 -10.69 0.37
C ALA A 95 -9.39 -11.53 0.66
N SER A 96 -8.69 -12.01 -0.37
CA SER A 96 -7.48 -12.84 -0.22
C SER A 96 -6.20 -12.23 -0.78
N ASP A 97 -6.28 -11.29 -1.73
CA ASP A 97 -5.11 -10.69 -2.38
C ASP A 97 -4.22 -9.93 -1.37
N GLY A 98 -3.04 -10.43 -1.14
CA GLY A 98 -2.14 -9.97 -0.08
C GLY A 98 -2.07 -10.92 1.13
N CYS A 99 -2.93 -11.97 1.15
CA CYS A 99 -2.96 -12.98 2.21
C CYS A 99 -2.53 -14.36 1.71
N GLU A 100 -2.24 -14.50 0.42
CA GLU A 100 -1.99 -15.78 -0.24
C GLU A 100 -0.56 -16.30 0.01
N ASP A 101 -0.40 -17.62 -0.03
CA ASP A 101 0.91 -18.25 0.02
C ASP A 101 1.79 -17.75 -1.14
N GLY A 102 3.01 -17.33 -0.82
CA GLY A 102 3.94 -16.77 -1.79
C GLY A 102 3.93 -15.24 -1.89
N GLN A 103 2.91 -14.57 -1.39
CA GLN A 103 2.90 -13.13 -1.22
C GLN A 103 3.61 -12.70 0.07
N LEU A 104 3.99 -11.44 0.17
CA LEU A 104 4.64 -10.88 1.36
C LEU A 104 3.66 -10.90 2.54
N ASP A 105 4.10 -11.46 3.68
CA ASP A 105 3.35 -11.36 4.94
C ASP A 105 3.20 -9.88 5.34
N PRO A 106 1.96 -9.35 5.47
CA PRO A 106 1.71 -7.95 5.83
C PRO A 106 2.43 -7.51 7.11
N ALA A 107 2.58 -8.40 8.08
CA ALA A 107 3.31 -8.09 9.32
C ALA A 107 4.75 -7.66 9.07
N LYS A 108 5.37 -8.10 7.98
CA LYS A 108 6.73 -7.67 7.58
C LYS A 108 6.74 -6.30 6.91
N ALA A 109 5.62 -5.86 6.32
CA ALA A 109 5.52 -4.56 5.66
C ALA A 109 5.18 -3.43 6.64
N PHE A 110 4.43 -3.72 7.71
CA PHE A 110 3.94 -2.71 8.65
C PHE A 110 5.02 -1.77 9.20
N PRO A 111 6.22 -2.22 9.61
CA PRO A 111 7.21 -1.27 10.11
C PRO A 111 7.62 -0.20 9.10
N ALA A 112 7.66 -0.53 7.80
CA ALA A 112 7.95 0.44 6.76
C ALA A 112 6.75 1.33 6.44
N ILE A 113 5.54 0.75 6.36
CA ILE A 113 4.29 1.48 6.11
C ILE A 113 4.07 2.52 7.21
N ASP A 114 4.18 2.12 8.48
CA ASP A 114 3.98 2.98 9.64
C ASP A 114 5.02 4.09 9.69
N HIS A 115 6.30 3.73 9.57
CA HIS A 115 7.39 4.71 9.61
C HIS A 115 7.23 5.78 8.52
N LEU A 116 7.07 5.35 7.26
CA LEU A 116 7.00 6.27 6.14
C LEU A 116 5.72 7.11 6.18
N SER A 117 4.60 6.53 6.58
CA SER A 117 3.33 7.27 6.74
C SER A 117 3.45 8.35 7.82
N VAL A 118 3.99 8.00 9.00
CA VAL A 118 4.15 8.94 10.11
C VAL A 118 5.16 10.03 9.75
N ALA A 119 6.31 9.67 9.19
CA ALA A 119 7.34 10.64 8.78
C ALA A 119 6.79 11.63 7.74
N PHE A 120 6.07 11.12 6.73
CA PHE A 120 5.45 11.98 5.72
C PHE A 120 4.41 12.93 6.32
N LEU A 121 3.53 12.45 7.19
CA LEU A 121 2.50 13.29 7.81
C LEU A 121 3.13 14.35 8.72
N ARG A 122 4.13 14.00 9.53
CA ARG A 122 4.84 14.95 10.40
C ARG A 122 5.48 16.08 9.60
N TYR A 123 6.19 15.73 8.51
CA TYR A 123 6.78 16.72 7.62
C TYR A 123 5.72 17.58 6.92
N SER A 124 4.73 16.94 6.31
CA SER A 124 3.68 17.64 5.53
C SER A 124 2.77 18.52 6.37
N LEU A 125 2.64 18.25 7.68
CA LEU A 125 1.87 19.05 8.63
C LEU A 125 2.71 20.11 9.34
N GLY A 126 4.00 20.23 9.01
CA GLY A 126 4.93 21.21 9.60
C GLY A 126 5.31 20.91 11.06
N ILE A 127 5.14 19.65 11.50
CA ILE A 127 5.62 19.20 12.82
C ILE A 127 7.15 19.10 12.80
N ASP A 128 7.69 18.51 11.73
CA ASP A 128 9.12 18.45 11.47
C ASP A 128 9.48 19.47 10.39
N PRO A 129 10.51 20.30 10.59
CA PRO A 129 10.92 21.31 9.60
C PRO A 129 11.60 20.70 8.37
N GLU A 130 12.12 19.47 8.49
CA GLU A 130 12.82 18.74 7.45
C GLU A 130 12.18 17.36 7.26
N PRO A 131 12.32 16.71 6.08
CA PRO A 131 11.72 15.41 5.77
C PRO A 131 12.45 14.25 6.48
N VAL A 132 12.54 14.31 7.81
CA VAL A 132 13.24 13.31 8.63
C VAL A 132 12.58 11.95 8.46
N GLY A 133 13.39 10.92 8.16
CA GLY A 133 12.89 9.56 7.95
C GLY A 133 12.29 9.29 6.56
N LEU A 134 12.42 10.25 5.62
CA LEU A 134 11.97 10.13 4.23
C LEU A 134 13.14 10.04 3.23
N ASP A 135 14.32 9.66 3.68
CA ASP A 135 15.44 9.34 2.81
C ASP A 135 15.26 7.92 2.24
N PRO A 136 15.45 7.70 0.92
CA PRO A 136 15.37 6.35 0.33
C PRO A 136 16.25 5.29 1.01
N ALA A 137 17.37 5.69 1.64
CA ALA A 137 18.24 4.77 2.35
C ALA A 137 17.61 4.19 3.63
N VAL A 138 16.63 4.88 4.23
CA VAL A 138 16.00 4.45 5.49
C VAL A 138 15.26 3.13 5.33
N THR A 139 14.70 2.87 4.14
CA THR A 139 13.91 1.66 3.86
C THR A 139 14.68 0.37 4.11
N LYS A 140 16.00 0.39 3.95
CA LYS A 140 16.88 -0.79 4.14
C LYS A 140 16.92 -1.32 5.57
N ASN A 141 16.56 -0.48 6.54
CA ASN A 141 16.67 -0.80 7.97
C ASN A 141 15.30 -0.85 8.69
N LEU A 142 14.20 -0.64 7.96
CA LEU A 142 12.87 -0.62 8.56
C LEU A 142 12.26 -2.01 8.72
N THR A 143 12.59 -2.91 7.80
CA THR A 143 11.97 -4.22 7.71
C THR A 143 12.83 -5.17 6.88
N ASP A 144 12.61 -6.49 7.01
CA ASP A 144 13.19 -7.51 6.14
C ASP A 144 12.52 -7.56 4.75
N ALA A 145 11.36 -6.91 4.59
CA ALA A 145 10.73 -6.76 3.29
C ALA A 145 11.54 -5.81 2.40
N LYS A 146 11.58 -6.09 1.11
CA LYS A 146 12.21 -5.19 0.14
C LYS A 146 11.25 -4.04 -0.15
N VAL A 147 11.59 -2.86 0.36
CA VAL A 147 10.83 -1.62 0.19
C VAL A 147 11.68 -0.60 -0.54
N THR A 148 11.11 0.07 -1.52
CA THR A 148 11.74 1.15 -2.28
C THR A 148 10.95 2.43 -2.09
N LEU A 149 11.63 3.50 -1.71
CA LEU A 149 11.07 4.85 -1.64
C LEU A 149 11.64 5.69 -2.79
N THR A 150 10.77 6.24 -3.62
CA THR A 150 11.10 7.26 -4.64
C THR A 150 10.59 8.61 -4.16
N VAL A 151 11.45 9.63 -4.25
CA VAL A 151 11.16 10.99 -3.81
C VAL A 151 11.34 11.96 -4.97
N ASP A 152 10.33 12.81 -5.19
CA ASP A 152 10.43 13.98 -6.06
C ASP A 152 10.19 15.22 -5.17
N PRO A 153 11.23 15.93 -4.79
CA PRO A 153 11.13 17.06 -3.86
C PRO A 153 10.62 18.35 -4.51
N GLY A 154 10.66 18.46 -5.86
CA GLY A 154 10.33 19.64 -6.62
C GLY A 154 11.53 20.48 -7.07
#